data_d7e5b606885cd3c77f4770546e7e4ab7
#
_entry.id   d7e5b606885cd3c77f4770546e7e4ab7
#
_cell.length_a   1.000
_cell.length_b   1.000
_cell.length_c   1.000
_cell.angle_alpha   90.00
_cell.angle_beta   90.00
_cell.angle_gamma   90.00
#
_symmetry.space_group_name_H-M   'P 1'
#
loop_
_entity.id
_entity.type
_entity.pdbx_description
1 polymer ?
#
loop_
_entity_poly.entity_id
_entity_poly.type
_entity_poly.pdbx_seq_one_letter_code
_entity_poly.pdbx_strand_id
1 'polypeptide(L)'
;MAHRKKSNIRCRAPQKKHKKSKHLRLKHDGIQIESNRYLHNECIDTNYIIKTAMNKIEQLYAQWQSLQPIKDEYKQRLDRKFKLEFNYNSNHLEGNTLTYGQTELLLLFGKVTDVANMKDLEDMKASNVGLNMIKEQALSDYPLTETFIRQLHKTLLREDYTVYRKLPGGQQTSYVVHAGVYKTRPNSVRTITGEIFEYASPEETPALMTDLIEWYNEAEKTGRYSLAELCALFHYRYIRIHPFEDGNGRIARLLMNFILKRHNYPMIVVKSEDKDNYLKALSECDGFTGTTPSVGAHAEVNDIQPFVKYIEYCIENSLNICIKAAKGQSIEEEDDFAKQLRILERQKRQDLAEGKSKAIFSADEVWNILEYVFFPISKEFNKTIEKTAEIFSFSQIQSFCQLSKTKNKDGGLGLGMVYRNTTNPQIIDYVNNAKSMWYECELMNPRHPYAVDTEIKKQFYILFFDDHYFVDGILNKDFPYGKYPSEEEKQKIVSQFKEDILTELNKKL
;
A
#
# COMPACT_ATOMS: atom_id res chain seq x y z
N MET A 1 32.53 -26.58 -66.31
CA MET A 1 32.72 -25.22 -66.75
C MET A 1 31.36 -24.68 -67.19
N ALA A 2 30.65 -23.92 -66.39
CA ALA A 2 29.31 -23.44 -66.72
C ALA A 2 29.21 -21.96 -66.32
N HIS A 3 29.09 -21.12 -67.32
CA HIS A 3 28.83 -19.68 -67.19
C HIS A 3 27.38 -19.40 -66.73
N ARG A 4 27.22 -18.72 -65.61
CA ARG A 4 25.93 -18.13 -65.21
C ARG A 4 25.79 -16.74 -65.81
N LYS A 5 24.78 -16.54 -66.66
CA LYS A 5 24.33 -15.23 -67.10
C LYS A 5 23.46 -14.60 -66.06
N LYS A 6 23.82 -13.39 -65.61
CA LYS A 6 22.98 -12.50 -64.78
C LYS A 6 22.05 -11.71 -65.71
N SER A 7 20.75 -11.88 -65.52
CA SER A 7 19.70 -11.02 -66.14
C SER A 7 19.38 -9.84 -65.25
N ASN A 8 19.72 -8.65 -65.68
CA ASN A 8 19.29 -7.39 -65.04
C ASN A 8 17.86 -7.05 -65.46
N ILE A 9 16.91 -7.14 -64.53
CA ILE A 9 15.57 -6.59 -64.72
C ILE A 9 15.56 -5.21 -64.05
N ARG A 10 15.53 -4.17 -64.89
CA ARG A 10 15.29 -2.77 -64.46
C ARG A 10 13.79 -2.59 -64.29
N CYS A 11 13.33 -2.45 -63.05
CA CYS A 11 11.97 -1.93 -62.75
C CYS A 11 11.94 -0.42 -62.96
N ARG A 12 11.13 0.06 -63.90
CA ARG A 12 10.80 1.47 -64.05
C ARG A 12 9.84 1.89 -62.97
N ALA A 13 10.19 2.94 -62.21
CA ALA A 13 9.30 3.57 -61.25
C ALA A 13 8.17 4.34 -61.94
N PRO A 14 6.92 4.28 -61.48
CA PRO A 14 5.83 5.07 -62.06
C PRO A 14 5.93 6.54 -61.60
N GLN A 15 5.63 7.44 -62.52
CA GLN A 15 5.56 8.88 -62.29
C GLN A 15 4.47 9.25 -61.29
N LYS A 16 4.79 10.04 -60.26
CA LYS A 16 3.85 10.58 -59.28
C LYS A 16 2.99 11.66 -59.89
N LYS A 17 1.68 11.43 -60.00
CA LYS A 17 0.68 12.51 -60.24
C LYS A 17 0.30 13.13 -58.90
N HIS A 18 0.64 14.42 -58.69
CA HIS A 18 0.18 15.21 -57.58
C HIS A 18 -1.33 15.40 -57.60
N LYS A 19 -2.03 14.89 -56.59
CA LYS A 19 -3.43 15.24 -56.31
C LYS A 19 -3.45 16.21 -55.10
N LYS A 20 -4.25 17.28 -55.25
CA LYS A 20 -4.44 18.32 -54.22
C LYS A 20 -4.95 17.71 -52.91
N SER A 21 -4.26 18.06 -51.79
CA SER A 21 -4.67 17.72 -50.45
C SER A 21 -5.92 18.49 -50.01
N LYS A 22 -6.91 17.85 -49.48
CA LYS A 22 -7.99 18.46 -48.69
C LYS A 22 -7.69 18.32 -47.20
N HIS A 23 -7.54 19.49 -46.52
CA HIS A 23 -7.42 19.52 -45.05
C HIS A 23 -8.81 19.35 -44.42
N LEU A 24 -8.97 18.35 -43.56
CA LEU A 24 -10.11 18.18 -42.68
C LEU A 24 -9.64 18.51 -41.25
N ARG A 25 -10.25 19.52 -40.63
CA ARG A 25 -10.03 19.81 -39.21
C ARG A 25 -11.14 19.17 -38.39
N LEU A 26 -10.77 18.26 -37.51
CA LEU A 26 -11.65 17.71 -36.48
C LEU A 26 -11.29 18.33 -35.14
N LYS A 27 -12.26 18.92 -34.46
CA LYS A 27 -12.11 19.35 -33.07
C LYS A 27 -12.78 18.32 -32.18
N HIS A 28 -12.05 17.76 -31.27
CA HIS A 28 -12.60 17.00 -30.14
C HIS A 28 -11.78 17.38 -28.90
N ASP A 29 -12.47 17.85 -27.87
CA ASP A 29 -11.97 18.13 -26.52
C ASP A 29 -10.64 18.89 -26.41
N GLY A 30 -10.50 19.98 -27.17
CA GLY A 30 -9.34 20.88 -27.10
C GLY A 30 -8.09 20.43 -27.85
N ILE A 31 -8.06 19.25 -28.44
CA ILE A 31 -6.92 18.74 -29.21
C ILE A 31 -7.09 19.04 -30.70
N GLN A 32 -6.15 19.77 -31.32
CA GLN A 32 -6.09 19.95 -32.76
C GLN A 32 -5.22 18.85 -33.38
N ILE A 33 -5.84 17.96 -34.15
CA ILE A 33 -5.11 16.94 -34.92
C ILE A 33 -5.08 17.35 -36.39
N GLU A 34 -3.92 17.68 -36.93
CA GLU A 34 -3.71 17.84 -38.36
C GLU A 34 -3.41 16.49 -39.01
N SER A 35 -4.34 15.96 -39.81
CA SER A 35 -4.12 14.74 -40.57
C SER A 35 -3.91 15.06 -42.04
N ASN A 36 -2.73 14.76 -42.59
CA ASN A 36 -2.49 14.68 -44.03
C ASN A 36 -2.97 13.32 -44.55
N ARG A 37 -4.11 13.29 -45.24
CA ARG A 37 -4.60 12.06 -45.90
C ARG A 37 -3.94 11.88 -47.27
N TYR A 38 -3.12 10.85 -47.39
CA TYR A 38 -2.86 10.20 -48.67
C TYR A 38 -3.92 9.11 -48.88
N LEU A 39 -4.74 9.29 -49.93
CA LEU A 39 -5.71 8.28 -50.34
C LEU A 39 -4.95 7.10 -50.99
N HIS A 40 -4.74 6.03 -50.25
CA HIS A 40 -4.66 4.67 -50.78
C HIS A 40 -5.51 3.77 -49.85
N ASN A 41 -6.26 2.87 -50.48
CA ASN A 41 -7.28 1.99 -49.94
C ASN A 41 -6.86 1.06 -48.78
N GLU A 42 -6.50 1.65 -47.65
CA GLU A 42 -6.47 0.93 -46.38
C GLU A 42 -7.28 1.78 -45.41
N CYS A 43 -8.36 1.21 -44.87
CA CYS A 43 -9.06 1.76 -43.71
C CYS A 43 -8.06 1.82 -42.56
N ILE A 44 -7.35 2.93 -42.46
CA ILE A 44 -6.58 3.21 -41.24
C ILE A 44 -7.60 3.38 -40.13
N ASP A 45 -7.60 2.42 -39.21
CA ASP A 45 -8.49 2.41 -38.06
C ASP A 45 -8.30 3.71 -37.29
N THR A 46 -9.29 4.59 -37.37
CA THR A 46 -9.28 5.89 -36.66
C THR A 46 -9.08 5.68 -35.16
N ASN A 47 -9.56 4.53 -34.64
CA ASN A 47 -9.34 4.13 -33.25
C ASN A 47 -7.87 3.84 -32.93
N TYR A 48 -7.09 3.36 -33.90
CA TYR A 48 -5.65 3.13 -33.73
C TYR A 48 -4.87 4.45 -33.64
N ILE A 49 -5.22 5.45 -34.45
CA ILE A 49 -4.56 6.77 -34.42
C ILE A 49 -4.90 7.52 -33.13
N ILE A 50 -6.15 7.47 -32.66
CA ILE A 50 -6.57 8.06 -31.40
C ILE A 50 -5.84 7.37 -30.24
N LYS A 51 -5.76 6.04 -30.25
CA LYS A 51 -5.07 5.26 -29.22
C LYS A 51 -3.57 5.55 -29.12
N THR A 52 -2.92 5.93 -30.24
CA THR A 52 -1.48 6.24 -30.28
C THR A 52 -1.18 7.66 -29.79
N ALA A 53 -2.18 8.57 -29.78
CA ALA A 53 -2.06 9.94 -29.32
C ALA A 53 -2.45 10.12 -27.84
N MET A 54 -3.16 9.17 -27.23
CA MET A 54 -3.56 9.22 -25.83
C MET A 54 -2.41 8.79 -24.91
N ASN A 55 -2.23 9.49 -23.80
CA ASN A 55 -1.30 9.05 -22.78
C ASN A 55 -1.83 7.77 -22.08
N LYS A 56 -0.97 7.10 -21.32
CA LYS A 56 -1.30 5.81 -20.68
C LYS A 56 -2.48 5.90 -19.70
N ILE A 57 -2.58 6.99 -18.95
CA ILE A 57 -3.67 7.22 -17.99
C ILE A 57 -5.00 7.35 -18.73
N GLU A 58 -5.04 8.12 -19.84
CA GLU A 58 -6.23 8.28 -20.66
C GLU A 58 -6.68 6.96 -21.26
N GLN A 59 -5.75 6.12 -21.73
CA GLN A 59 -6.05 4.78 -22.24
C GLN A 59 -6.67 3.89 -21.15
N LEU A 60 -6.08 3.87 -19.94
CA LEU A 60 -6.59 3.11 -18.81
C LEU A 60 -7.95 3.63 -18.35
N TYR A 61 -8.13 4.96 -18.32
CA TYR A 61 -9.40 5.56 -17.97
C TYR A 61 -10.50 5.23 -18.98
N ALA A 62 -10.21 5.34 -20.29
CA ALA A 62 -11.15 4.93 -21.32
C ALA A 62 -11.53 3.44 -21.22
N GLN A 63 -10.55 2.57 -20.92
CA GLN A 63 -10.81 1.16 -20.65
C GLN A 63 -11.71 0.97 -19.42
N TRP A 64 -11.42 1.68 -18.31
CA TRP A 64 -12.25 1.67 -17.11
C TRP A 64 -13.68 2.12 -17.40
N GLN A 65 -13.86 3.22 -18.15
CA GLN A 65 -15.17 3.72 -18.54
C GLN A 65 -15.95 2.73 -19.43
N SER A 66 -15.27 2.03 -20.34
CA SER A 66 -15.90 1.02 -21.19
C SER A 66 -16.44 -0.20 -20.43
N LEU A 67 -15.98 -0.41 -19.19
CA LEU A 67 -16.43 -1.50 -18.33
C LEU A 67 -17.58 -1.09 -17.38
N GLN A 68 -18.06 0.17 -17.46
CA GLN A 68 -19.17 0.66 -16.65
C GLN A 68 -20.54 0.31 -17.27
N PRO A 69 -21.58 0.06 -16.48
CA PRO A 69 -21.55 -0.08 -15.02
C PRO A 69 -20.97 -1.45 -14.61
N ILE A 70 -20.15 -1.47 -13.56
CA ILE A 70 -19.68 -2.73 -12.99
C ILE A 70 -20.75 -3.35 -12.09
N LYS A 71 -20.66 -4.67 -11.88
CA LYS A 71 -21.58 -5.40 -10.99
C LYS A 71 -21.48 -4.84 -9.56
N ASP A 72 -22.60 -4.75 -8.87
CA ASP A 72 -22.67 -4.20 -7.51
C ASP A 72 -21.73 -4.90 -6.53
N GLU A 73 -21.59 -6.21 -6.62
CA GLU A 73 -20.65 -7.00 -5.83
C GLU A 73 -19.20 -6.53 -6.01
N TYR A 74 -18.78 -6.31 -7.27
CA TYR A 74 -17.43 -5.84 -7.57
C TYR A 74 -17.22 -4.39 -7.14
N LYS A 75 -18.25 -3.55 -7.26
CA LYS A 75 -18.24 -2.17 -6.80
C LYS A 75 -18.07 -2.11 -5.29
N GLN A 76 -18.86 -2.87 -4.53
CA GLN A 76 -18.77 -2.93 -3.07
C GLN A 76 -17.38 -3.40 -2.61
N ARG A 77 -16.82 -4.43 -3.26
CA ARG A 77 -15.47 -4.93 -2.96
C ARG A 77 -14.40 -3.87 -3.23
N LEU A 78 -14.52 -3.15 -4.35
CA LEU A 78 -13.61 -2.07 -4.72
C LEU A 78 -13.69 -0.89 -3.76
N ASP A 79 -14.90 -0.44 -3.43
CA ASP A 79 -15.14 0.66 -2.49
C ASP A 79 -14.62 0.33 -1.09
N ARG A 80 -14.83 -0.92 -0.65
CA ARG A 80 -14.28 -1.42 0.64
C ARG A 80 -12.76 -1.39 0.63
N LYS A 81 -12.12 -1.92 -0.43
CA LYS A 81 -10.66 -1.91 -0.54
C LYS A 81 -10.11 -0.50 -0.48
N PHE A 82 -10.56 0.41 -1.32
CA PHE A 82 -10.07 1.78 -1.33
C PHE A 82 -10.32 2.52 -0.01
N LYS A 83 -11.46 2.31 0.62
CA LYS A 83 -11.77 2.88 1.93
C LYS A 83 -10.76 2.41 2.99
N LEU A 84 -10.47 1.13 3.05
CA LEU A 84 -9.52 0.56 4.00
C LEU A 84 -8.10 1.02 3.73
N GLU A 85 -7.65 0.87 2.48
CA GLU A 85 -6.30 1.23 2.04
C GLU A 85 -6.00 2.72 2.30
N PHE A 86 -6.94 3.61 1.95
CA PHE A 86 -6.75 5.04 2.17
C PHE A 86 -6.65 5.38 3.65
N ASN A 87 -7.59 4.93 4.46
CA ASN A 87 -7.60 5.25 5.88
C ASN A 87 -6.38 4.66 6.59
N TYR A 88 -6.02 3.41 6.31
CA TYR A 88 -4.85 2.79 6.89
C TYR A 88 -3.57 3.55 6.51
N ASN A 89 -3.28 3.66 5.22
CA ASN A 89 -2.02 4.22 4.75
C ASN A 89 -1.88 5.72 5.08
N SER A 90 -2.94 6.52 4.88
CA SER A 90 -2.89 7.96 5.15
C SER A 90 -2.64 8.29 6.63
N ASN A 91 -3.18 7.50 7.55
CA ASN A 91 -2.90 7.66 8.97
C ASN A 91 -1.54 7.07 9.37
N HIS A 92 -1.14 5.94 8.77
CA HIS A 92 0.14 5.29 9.05
C HIS A 92 1.34 6.15 8.63
N LEU A 93 1.22 6.91 7.54
CA LEU A 93 2.20 7.93 7.12
C LEU A 93 2.46 8.99 8.20
N GLU A 94 1.46 9.29 9.04
CA GLU A 94 1.53 10.25 10.15
C GLU A 94 1.84 9.58 11.50
N GLY A 95 2.17 8.29 11.50
CA GLY A 95 2.60 7.56 12.68
C GLY A 95 1.50 6.85 13.47
N ASN A 96 0.28 6.71 12.92
CA ASN A 96 -0.76 5.88 13.52
C ASN A 96 -0.29 4.42 13.59
N THR A 97 -0.51 3.75 14.72
CA THR A 97 0.06 2.43 15.01
C THR A 97 -0.91 1.27 14.79
N LEU A 98 -2.16 1.53 14.40
CA LEU A 98 -3.14 0.48 14.13
C LEU A 98 -2.68 -0.41 12.99
N THR A 99 -2.77 -1.72 13.19
CA THR A 99 -2.54 -2.67 12.09
C THR A 99 -3.66 -2.59 11.04
N TYR A 100 -3.40 -3.12 9.86
CA TYR A 100 -4.41 -3.19 8.80
C TYR A 100 -5.67 -3.94 9.25
N GLY A 101 -5.49 -5.07 9.95
CA GLY A 101 -6.61 -5.84 10.51
C GLY A 101 -7.42 -5.08 11.56
N GLN A 102 -6.76 -4.34 12.46
CA GLN A 102 -7.45 -3.47 13.42
C GLN A 102 -8.22 -2.34 12.72
N THR A 103 -7.64 -1.74 11.68
CA THR A 103 -8.32 -0.75 10.86
C THR A 103 -9.56 -1.33 10.17
N GLU A 104 -9.46 -2.53 9.63
CA GLU A 104 -10.58 -3.24 9.01
C GLU A 104 -11.71 -3.50 10.02
N LEU A 105 -11.38 -4.07 11.17
CA LEU A 105 -12.37 -4.35 12.23
C LEU A 105 -13.05 -3.07 12.71
N LEU A 106 -12.28 -2.00 12.90
CA LEU A 106 -12.81 -0.71 13.34
C LEU A 106 -13.76 -0.10 12.32
N LEU A 107 -13.35 -0.02 11.05
CA LEU A 107 -14.10 0.69 10.01
C LEU A 107 -15.28 -0.08 9.45
N LEU A 108 -15.25 -1.41 9.50
CA LEU A 108 -16.33 -2.25 8.96
C LEU A 108 -17.32 -2.72 10.03
N PHE A 109 -16.84 -3.01 11.24
CA PHE A 109 -17.63 -3.60 12.29
C PHE A 109 -17.75 -2.73 13.55
N GLY A 110 -17.05 -1.60 13.60
CA GLY A 110 -17.02 -0.72 14.78
C GLY A 110 -16.37 -1.38 16.01
N LYS A 111 -15.62 -2.47 15.82
CA LYS A 111 -15.01 -3.25 16.88
C LYS A 111 -13.51 -2.99 16.95
N VAL A 112 -12.97 -3.07 18.14
CA VAL A 112 -11.54 -3.03 18.40
C VAL A 112 -11.18 -4.33 19.10
N THR A 113 -10.20 -5.05 18.58
CA THR A 113 -9.58 -6.19 19.26
C THR A 113 -8.19 -5.77 19.68
N ASP A 114 -7.78 -6.22 20.84
CA ASP A 114 -6.47 -5.96 21.43
C ASP A 114 -6.25 -4.52 21.95
N VAL A 115 -5.13 -4.31 22.59
CA VAL A 115 -4.73 -3.01 23.12
C VAL A 115 -4.39 -2.08 21.95
N ALA A 116 -5.20 -1.06 21.75
CA ALA A 116 -4.97 -0.04 20.75
C ALA A 116 -4.94 1.35 21.40
N ASN A 117 -4.11 2.24 20.87
CA ASN A 117 -4.07 3.62 21.33
C ASN A 117 -5.39 4.32 21.01
N MET A 118 -6.03 4.91 22.00
CA MET A 118 -7.33 5.60 21.83
C MET A 118 -7.22 6.71 20.78
N LYS A 119 -6.14 7.49 20.79
CA LYS A 119 -5.91 8.54 19.79
C LYS A 119 -5.87 7.96 18.38
N ASP A 120 -5.18 6.84 18.18
CA ASP A 120 -5.07 6.20 16.87
C ASP A 120 -6.42 5.71 16.34
N LEU A 121 -7.26 5.16 17.23
CA LEU A 121 -8.62 4.75 16.89
C LEU A 121 -9.50 5.94 16.47
N GLU A 122 -9.39 7.02 17.21
CA GLU A 122 -10.15 8.24 16.96
C GLU A 122 -9.68 8.94 15.68
N ASP A 123 -8.38 9.01 15.44
CA ASP A 123 -7.81 9.56 14.20
C ASP A 123 -8.27 8.76 12.98
N MET A 124 -8.31 7.43 13.10
CA MET A 124 -8.81 6.55 12.04
C MET A 124 -10.30 6.78 11.73
N LYS A 125 -11.14 6.93 12.76
CA LYS A 125 -12.57 7.26 12.60
C LYS A 125 -12.76 8.64 11.97
N ALA A 126 -12.03 9.64 12.44
CA ALA A 126 -12.07 11.00 11.91
C ALA A 126 -11.64 11.06 10.44
N SER A 127 -10.57 10.34 10.07
CA SER A 127 -10.12 10.20 8.69
C SER A 127 -11.22 9.61 7.79
N ASN A 128 -11.92 8.59 8.26
CA ASN A 128 -13.03 8.00 7.51
C ASN A 128 -14.21 8.96 7.33
N VAL A 129 -14.50 9.81 8.32
CA VAL A 129 -15.52 10.89 8.18
C VAL A 129 -15.05 11.91 7.15
N GLY A 130 -13.79 12.35 7.23
CA GLY A 130 -13.18 13.24 6.24
C GLY A 130 -13.24 12.69 4.81
N LEU A 131 -13.00 11.40 4.65
CA LEU A 131 -13.12 10.72 3.34
C LEU A 131 -14.55 10.78 2.78
N ASN A 132 -15.57 10.64 3.63
CA ASN A 132 -16.96 10.78 3.20
C ASN A 132 -17.30 12.24 2.84
N MET A 133 -16.83 13.21 3.64
CA MET A 133 -17.02 14.64 3.37
C MET A 133 -16.48 15.03 1.98
N ILE A 134 -15.27 14.59 1.63
CA ILE A 134 -14.71 14.91 0.31
C ILE A 134 -15.48 14.24 -0.82
N LYS A 135 -16.00 13.03 -0.61
CA LYS A 135 -16.83 12.33 -1.61
C LYS A 135 -18.15 13.08 -1.86
N GLU A 136 -18.81 13.56 -0.81
CA GLU A 136 -20.04 14.34 -0.91
C GLU A 136 -19.79 15.69 -1.58
N GLN A 137 -18.75 16.41 -1.16
CA GLN A 137 -18.38 17.70 -1.76
C GLN A 137 -17.98 17.55 -3.24
N ALA A 138 -17.30 16.46 -3.61
CA ALA A 138 -16.91 16.22 -5.00
C ALA A 138 -18.09 15.97 -5.94
N LEU A 139 -19.22 15.48 -5.42
CA LEU A 139 -20.45 15.26 -6.19
C LEU A 139 -21.33 16.51 -6.28
N SER A 140 -21.00 17.57 -5.54
CA SER A 140 -21.72 18.84 -5.57
C SER A 140 -21.16 19.76 -6.66
N ASP A 141 -21.99 20.66 -7.18
CA ASP A 141 -21.56 21.71 -8.13
C ASP A 141 -20.87 22.90 -7.45
N TYR A 142 -20.76 22.87 -6.11
CA TYR A 142 -20.13 23.95 -5.37
C TYR A 142 -18.61 23.96 -5.55
N PRO A 143 -18.00 25.15 -5.72
CA PRO A 143 -16.55 25.27 -5.81
C PRO A 143 -15.88 24.84 -4.50
N LEU A 144 -14.60 24.51 -4.56
CA LEU A 144 -13.78 24.31 -3.37
C LEU A 144 -13.62 25.66 -2.63
N THR A 145 -13.75 25.64 -1.31
CA THR A 145 -13.63 26.83 -0.46
C THR A 145 -12.69 26.61 0.71
N GLU A 146 -12.06 27.67 1.19
CA GLU A 146 -11.27 27.62 2.43
C GLU A 146 -12.11 27.15 3.63
N THR A 147 -13.38 27.57 3.69
CA THR A 147 -14.30 27.14 4.75
C THR A 147 -14.45 25.61 4.76
N PHE A 148 -14.58 24.98 3.60
CA PHE A 148 -14.64 23.52 3.52
C PHE A 148 -13.34 22.87 4.00
N ILE A 149 -12.18 23.39 3.60
CA ILE A 149 -10.87 22.86 4.03
C ILE A 149 -10.70 22.99 5.54
N ARG A 150 -11.08 24.12 6.12
CA ARG A 150 -11.04 24.34 7.57
C ARG A 150 -12.01 23.42 8.32
N GLN A 151 -13.18 23.16 7.75
CA GLN A 151 -14.15 22.22 8.31
C GLN A 151 -13.62 20.78 8.24
N LEU A 152 -12.99 20.40 7.14
CA LEU A 152 -12.33 19.10 6.98
C LEU A 152 -11.22 18.92 8.03
N HIS A 153 -10.39 19.94 8.23
CA HIS A 153 -9.38 19.95 9.28
C HIS A 153 -9.99 19.82 10.69
N LYS A 154 -11.05 20.57 10.98
CA LYS A 154 -11.78 20.46 12.25
C LYS A 154 -12.30 19.04 12.48
N THR A 155 -12.82 18.41 11.44
CA THR A 155 -13.29 17.01 11.50
C THR A 155 -12.15 16.04 11.80
N LEU A 156 -10.98 16.23 11.20
CA LEU A 156 -9.82 15.35 11.42
C LEU A 156 -9.25 15.48 12.84
N LEU A 157 -9.13 16.69 13.35
CA LEU A 157 -8.60 16.93 14.69
C LEU A 157 -9.66 16.78 15.79
N ARG A 158 -10.95 17.00 15.46
CA ARG A 158 -12.12 16.91 16.35
C ARG A 158 -12.18 18.02 17.39
N GLU A 159 -11.11 18.26 18.13
CA GLU A 159 -11.01 19.25 19.19
C GLU A 159 -9.64 19.90 19.23
N ASP A 160 -9.53 21.00 19.93
CA ASP A 160 -8.27 21.64 20.23
C ASP A 160 -7.47 20.79 21.23
N TYR A 161 -6.18 20.72 21.08
CA TYR A 161 -5.33 19.96 22.00
C TYR A 161 -4.01 20.65 22.27
N THR A 162 -3.41 20.35 23.44
CA THR A 162 -2.15 20.95 23.88
C THR A 162 -0.98 20.04 23.53
N VAL A 163 0.00 20.61 22.87
CA VAL A 163 1.29 19.95 22.59
C VAL A 163 2.31 20.42 23.62
N TYR A 164 2.95 19.48 24.30
CA TYR A 164 4.04 19.74 25.23
C TYR A 164 5.37 19.46 24.58
N ARG A 165 6.32 20.39 24.66
CA ARG A 165 7.70 20.22 24.15
C ARG A 165 8.72 20.49 25.24
N LYS A 166 9.81 19.71 25.22
CA LYS A 166 11.02 20.00 26.02
C LYS A 166 11.97 20.82 25.17
N LEU A 167 12.37 21.98 25.66
CA LEU A 167 13.40 22.83 25.04
C LEU A 167 14.81 22.30 25.38
N PRO A 168 15.82 22.60 24.56
CA PRO A 168 17.22 22.42 24.96
C PRO A 168 17.46 23.11 26.30
N GLY A 169 17.89 22.36 27.34
CA GLY A 169 18.01 22.86 28.70
C GLY A 169 16.95 22.36 29.68
N GLY A 170 16.00 21.51 29.22
CA GLY A 170 15.05 20.81 30.10
C GLY A 170 13.77 21.58 30.44
N GLN A 171 13.65 22.85 30.04
CA GLN A 171 12.42 23.61 30.20
C GLN A 171 11.29 23.03 29.38
N GLN A 172 10.10 22.95 29.97
CA GLN A 172 8.88 22.56 29.25
C GLN A 172 8.17 23.78 28.70
N THR A 173 7.71 23.70 27.47
CA THR A 173 6.79 24.65 26.84
C THR A 173 5.59 23.91 26.30
N SER A 174 4.48 24.62 26.19
CA SER A 174 3.27 24.05 25.59
C SER A 174 2.59 25.07 24.69
N TYR A 175 1.81 24.56 23.76
CA TYR A 175 0.96 25.36 22.89
C TYR A 175 -0.29 24.58 22.49
N VAL A 176 -1.34 25.32 22.16
CA VAL A 176 -2.60 24.73 21.73
C VAL A 176 -2.63 24.67 20.21
N VAL A 177 -2.98 23.51 19.66
CA VAL A 177 -3.33 23.31 18.26
C VAL A 177 -4.83 23.48 18.13
N HIS A 178 -5.27 24.42 17.29
CA HIS A 178 -6.68 24.75 17.12
C HIS A 178 -7.29 24.04 15.91
N ALA A 179 -8.36 23.30 16.13
CA ALA A 179 -9.06 22.57 15.10
C ALA A 179 -9.85 23.50 14.16
N GLY A 180 -9.53 23.47 12.87
CA GLY A 180 -10.18 24.31 11.84
C GLY A 180 -9.66 25.75 11.77
N VAL A 181 -8.56 26.06 12.44
CA VAL A 181 -7.94 27.40 12.45
C VAL A 181 -6.56 27.31 11.80
N TYR A 182 -6.25 28.28 10.94
CA TYR A 182 -4.90 28.37 10.38
C TYR A 182 -3.87 28.61 11.49
N LYS A 183 -2.65 28.18 11.23
CA LYS A 183 -1.55 28.30 12.19
C LYS A 183 -1.34 29.72 12.67
N THR A 184 -1.06 29.86 13.94
CA THR A 184 -0.73 31.13 14.59
C THR A 184 0.77 31.23 14.88
N ARG A 185 1.52 30.18 14.59
CA ARG A 185 2.96 30.05 14.86
C ARG A 185 3.67 29.46 13.65
N PRO A 186 4.92 29.86 13.39
CA PRO A 186 5.72 29.23 12.36
C PRO A 186 5.85 27.72 12.61
N ASN A 187 5.70 26.95 11.56
CA ASN A 187 5.98 25.54 11.55
C ASN A 187 7.20 25.29 10.63
N SER A 188 8.03 24.36 11.05
CA SER A 188 9.23 23.99 10.28
C SER A 188 9.50 22.51 10.47
N VAL A 189 10.13 21.91 9.48
CA VAL A 189 10.55 20.51 9.53
C VAL A 189 12.05 20.46 9.39
N ARG A 190 12.69 19.62 10.20
CA ARG A 190 14.10 19.31 10.01
C ARG A 190 14.22 18.26 8.91
N THR A 191 14.95 18.60 7.83
CA THR A 191 15.22 17.68 6.73
C THR A 191 16.12 16.53 7.18
N ILE A 192 16.24 15.50 6.34
CA ILE A 192 17.17 14.37 6.58
C ILE A 192 18.62 14.86 6.66
N THR A 193 18.97 15.94 5.96
CA THR A 193 20.29 16.59 5.99
C THR A 193 20.52 17.43 7.25
N GLY A 194 19.48 17.59 8.10
CA GLY A 194 19.53 18.38 9.33
C GLY A 194 19.24 19.88 9.16
N GLU A 195 19.01 20.32 7.93
CA GLU A 195 18.58 21.69 7.63
C GLU A 195 17.14 21.93 8.09
N ILE A 196 16.82 23.20 8.41
CA ILE A 196 15.44 23.58 8.75
C ILE A 196 14.76 24.02 7.46
N PHE A 197 13.69 23.30 7.10
CA PHE A 197 12.78 23.71 6.04
C PHE A 197 11.60 24.47 6.63
N GLU A 198 11.43 25.72 6.22
CA GLU A 198 10.37 26.59 6.70
C GLU A 198 9.21 26.62 5.71
N TYR A 199 7.99 26.51 6.24
CA TYR A 199 6.75 26.73 5.51
C TYR A 199 6.33 28.20 5.57
N ALA A 200 5.31 28.61 4.81
CA ALA A 200 4.77 29.96 4.85
C ALA A 200 4.53 30.43 6.29
N SER A 201 4.77 31.71 6.55
CA SER A 201 4.53 32.30 7.87
C SER A 201 3.03 32.30 8.21
N PRO A 202 2.64 32.42 9.48
CA PRO A 202 1.26 32.60 9.86
C PRO A 202 0.59 33.80 9.18
N GLU A 203 1.34 34.87 8.97
CA GLU A 203 0.87 36.13 8.36
C GLU A 203 0.60 35.94 6.85
N GLU A 204 1.44 35.18 6.15
CA GLU A 204 1.30 34.91 4.71
C GLU A 204 0.21 33.84 4.45
N THR A 205 0.00 32.94 5.38
CA THR A 205 -0.88 31.76 5.20
C THR A 205 -2.28 32.10 4.67
N PRO A 206 -3.03 33.09 5.20
CA PRO A 206 -4.37 33.38 4.70
C PRO A 206 -4.39 33.82 3.24
N ALA A 207 -3.48 34.71 2.84
CA ALA A 207 -3.40 35.18 1.47
C ALA A 207 -3.03 34.06 0.49
N LEU A 208 -2.02 33.26 0.83
CA LEU A 208 -1.59 32.11 0.00
C LEU A 208 -2.68 31.03 -0.12
N MET A 209 -3.50 30.83 0.91
CA MET A 209 -4.65 29.93 0.83
C MET A 209 -5.75 30.45 -0.06
N THR A 210 -6.03 31.75 -0.03
CA THR A 210 -6.97 32.40 -0.95
C THR A 210 -6.48 32.23 -2.39
N ASP A 211 -5.23 32.58 -2.67
CA ASP A 211 -4.61 32.43 -3.99
C ASP A 211 -4.68 30.97 -4.50
N LEU A 212 -4.39 30.00 -3.63
CA LEU A 212 -4.46 28.56 -3.97
C LEU A 212 -5.87 28.15 -4.38
N ILE A 213 -6.90 28.58 -3.64
CA ILE A 213 -8.28 28.21 -3.91
C ILE A 213 -8.83 28.89 -5.16
N GLU A 214 -8.51 30.16 -5.36
CA GLU A 214 -8.87 30.89 -6.58
C GLU A 214 -8.21 30.27 -7.81
N TRP A 215 -6.92 29.99 -7.73
CA TRP A 215 -6.19 29.31 -8.78
C TRP A 215 -6.79 27.93 -9.10
N TYR A 216 -7.08 27.12 -8.08
CA TYR A 216 -7.65 25.79 -8.30
C TYR A 216 -9.02 25.87 -9.00
N ASN A 217 -9.92 26.72 -8.52
CA ASN A 217 -11.25 26.86 -9.09
C ASN A 217 -11.21 27.38 -10.55
N GLU A 218 -10.23 28.20 -10.89
CA GLU A 218 -10.02 28.67 -12.27
C GLU A 218 -9.35 27.58 -13.14
N ALA A 219 -8.36 26.87 -12.62
CA ALA A 219 -7.70 25.76 -13.29
C ALA A 219 -8.69 24.63 -13.64
N GLU A 220 -9.60 24.32 -12.71
CA GLU A 220 -10.67 23.33 -12.90
C GLU A 220 -11.62 23.73 -14.04
N LYS A 221 -12.05 25.01 -14.08
CA LYS A 221 -12.94 25.54 -15.13
C LYS A 221 -12.29 25.54 -16.51
N THR A 222 -11.03 25.90 -16.57
CA THR A 222 -10.32 26.05 -17.85
C THR A 222 -9.80 24.74 -18.43
N GLY A 223 -9.66 23.68 -17.60
CA GLY A 223 -9.08 22.41 -18.04
C GLY A 223 -7.65 22.54 -18.56
N ARG A 224 -6.90 23.53 -18.06
CA ARG A 224 -5.53 23.84 -18.51
C ARG A 224 -4.53 22.72 -18.25
N TYR A 225 -4.75 21.95 -17.18
CA TYR A 225 -3.84 20.90 -16.69
C TYR A 225 -4.45 19.53 -16.92
N SER A 226 -3.62 18.53 -17.14
CA SER A 226 -4.04 17.13 -16.97
C SER A 226 -4.45 16.89 -15.52
N LEU A 227 -5.26 15.85 -15.29
CA LEU A 227 -5.74 15.57 -13.92
C LEU A 227 -4.59 15.25 -12.96
N ALA A 228 -3.55 14.56 -13.43
CA ALA A 228 -2.37 14.28 -12.63
C ALA A 228 -1.60 15.56 -12.26
N GLU A 229 -1.42 16.47 -13.21
CA GLU A 229 -0.80 17.77 -12.97
C GLU A 229 -1.63 18.61 -11.99
N LEU A 230 -2.96 18.67 -12.17
CA LEU A 230 -3.84 19.42 -11.28
C LEU A 230 -3.77 18.89 -9.84
N CYS A 231 -3.83 17.58 -9.66
CA CYS A 231 -3.69 16.94 -8.34
C CYS A 231 -2.32 17.20 -7.72
N ALA A 232 -1.24 17.07 -8.51
CA ALA A 232 0.12 17.25 -8.04
C ALA A 232 0.39 18.72 -7.66
N LEU A 233 -0.02 19.66 -8.51
CA LEU A 233 0.12 21.10 -8.24
C LEU A 233 -0.64 21.52 -6.99
N PHE A 234 -1.90 21.11 -6.86
CA PHE A 234 -2.70 21.44 -5.70
C PHE A 234 -2.05 20.91 -4.42
N HIS A 235 -1.67 19.64 -4.41
CA HIS A 235 -1.03 19.01 -3.27
C HIS A 235 0.29 19.70 -2.91
N TYR A 236 1.17 19.92 -3.89
CA TYR A 236 2.48 20.51 -3.65
C TYR A 236 2.36 21.94 -3.12
N ARG A 237 1.57 22.80 -3.78
CA ARG A 237 1.32 24.18 -3.34
C ARG A 237 0.74 24.22 -1.92
N TYR A 238 -0.24 23.35 -1.63
CA TYR A 238 -0.84 23.24 -0.30
C TYR A 238 0.19 22.82 0.77
N ILE A 239 1.05 21.86 0.47
CA ILE A 239 2.11 21.44 1.41
C ILE A 239 3.14 22.57 1.62
N ARG A 240 3.46 23.35 0.59
CA ARG A 240 4.36 24.50 0.74
C ARG A 240 3.79 25.63 1.60
N ILE A 241 2.48 25.82 1.58
CA ILE A 241 1.78 26.75 2.49
C ILE A 241 1.75 26.18 3.89
N HIS A 242 1.43 24.89 4.03
CA HIS A 242 1.31 24.18 5.31
C HIS A 242 0.41 24.91 6.30
N PRO A 243 -0.88 25.13 5.97
CA PRO A 243 -1.71 26.18 6.61
C PRO A 243 -2.10 25.90 8.06
N PHE A 244 -1.99 24.65 8.53
CA PHE A 244 -2.38 24.28 9.90
C PHE A 244 -1.14 23.89 10.73
N GLU A 245 -1.29 23.86 12.06
CA GLU A 245 -0.22 23.43 12.95
C GLU A 245 0.00 21.90 12.96
N ASP A 246 -1.04 21.12 12.59
CA ASP A 246 -1.03 19.66 12.42
C ASP A 246 -1.98 19.23 11.32
N GLY A 247 -1.90 17.98 10.84
CA GLY A 247 -2.87 17.36 9.94
C GLY A 247 -2.75 17.75 8.47
N ASN A 248 -1.78 18.57 8.08
CA ASN A 248 -1.65 19.06 6.69
C ASN A 248 -1.48 17.91 5.68
N GLY A 249 -0.67 16.90 5.99
CA GLY A 249 -0.47 15.76 5.10
C GLY A 249 -1.76 14.97 4.86
N ARG A 250 -2.55 14.73 5.90
CA ARG A 250 -3.86 14.04 5.80
C ARG A 250 -4.84 14.84 4.95
N ILE A 251 -4.92 16.18 5.16
CA ILE A 251 -5.76 17.08 4.36
C ILE A 251 -5.31 17.06 2.89
N ALA A 252 -4.02 17.21 2.61
CA ALA A 252 -3.50 17.22 1.24
C ALA A 252 -3.88 15.93 0.48
N ARG A 253 -3.74 14.76 1.10
CA ARG A 253 -4.12 13.47 0.50
C ARG A 253 -5.64 13.32 0.32
N LEU A 254 -6.45 13.88 1.22
CA LEU A 254 -7.90 13.94 1.05
C LEU A 254 -8.28 14.84 -0.13
N LEU A 255 -7.66 16.02 -0.25
CA LEU A 255 -7.97 16.97 -1.32
C LEU A 255 -7.55 16.47 -2.70
N MET A 256 -6.44 15.72 -2.82
CA MET A 256 -6.15 14.99 -4.07
C MET A 256 -7.30 14.06 -4.47
N ASN A 257 -7.82 13.31 -3.50
CA ASN A 257 -8.93 12.39 -3.75
C ASN A 257 -10.27 13.10 -3.99
N PHE A 258 -10.45 14.30 -3.47
CA PHE A 258 -11.56 15.19 -3.83
C PHE A 258 -11.49 15.56 -5.31
N ILE A 259 -10.32 16.02 -5.80
CA ILE A 259 -10.10 16.39 -7.21
C ILE A 259 -10.37 15.19 -8.13
N LEU A 260 -9.76 14.04 -7.84
CA LEU A 260 -9.97 12.82 -8.62
C LEU A 260 -11.43 12.40 -8.69
N LYS A 261 -12.13 12.41 -7.54
CA LYS A 261 -13.54 12.03 -7.47
C LYS A 261 -14.43 12.97 -8.26
N ARG A 262 -14.14 14.27 -8.25
CA ARG A 262 -14.87 15.30 -9.01
C ARG A 262 -14.81 15.05 -10.52
N HIS A 263 -13.69 14.53 -10.99
CA HIS A 263 -13.46 14.14 -12.38
C HIS A 263 -13.82 12.67 -12.68
N ASN A 264 -14.55 11.99 -11.79
CA ASN A 264 -14.97 10.59 -11.93
C ASN A 264 -13.81 9.57 -12.01
N TYR A 265 -12.62 9.96 -11.55
CA TYR A 265 -11.50 9.04 -11.42
C TYR A 265 -11.59 8.25 -10.10
N PRO A 266 -11.00 7.05 -10.06
CA PRO A 266 -10.88 6.31 -8.82
C PRO A 266 -9.94 7.03 -7.84
N MET A 267 -10.11 6.71 -6.56
CA MET A 267 -9.21 7.19 -5.52
C MET A 267 -7.80 6.67 -5.73
N ILE A 268 -6.81 7.48 -5.34
CA ILE A 268 -5.42 7.03 -5.17
C ILE A 268 -5.08 6.86 -3.70
N VAL A 269 -4.14 5.96 -3.44
CA VAL A 269 -3.59 5.71 -2.11
C VAL A 269 -2.08 5.87 -2.17
N VAL A 270 -1.55 6.80 -1.40
CA VAL A 270 -0.12 6.87 -1.11
C VAL A 270 0.16 5.80 -0.06
N LYS A 271 0.86 4.74 -0.45
CA LYS A 271 1.17 3.61 0.44
C LYS A 271 2.17 4.02 1.51
N SER A 272 1.97 3.57 2.75
CA SER A 272 2.91 3.83 3.85
C SER A 272 4.27 3.17 3.64
N GLU A 273 4.29 2.03 2.98
CA GLU A 273 5.53 1.35 2.55
C GLU A 273 6.28 2.09 1.43
N ASP A 274 5.59 2.95 0.68
CA ASP A 274 6.15 3.79 -0.40
C ASP A 274 6.45 5.23 0.07
N LYS A 275 6.47 5.46 1.41
CA LYS A 275 6.71 6.77 2.03
C LYS A 275 7.97 7.44 1.51
N ASP A 276 9.04 6.68 1.36
CA ASP A 276 10.33 7.22 0.95
C ASP A 276 10.30 7.78 -0.48
N ASN A 277 9.65 7.09 -1.42
CA ASN A 277 9.48 7.57 -2.80
C ASN A 277 8.57 8.80 -2.85
N TYR A 278 7.48 8.80 -2.07
CA TYR A 278 6.59 9.95 -1.95
C TYR A 278 7.31 11.20 -1.43
N LEU A 279 8.07 11.08 -0.33
CA LEU A 279 8.83 12.19 0.25
C LEU A 279 9.99 12.61 -0.66
N LYS A 280 10.65 11.66 -1.31
CA LYS A 280 11.71 11.94 -2.28
C LYS A 280 11.20 12.76 -3.46
N ALA A 281 10.05 12.39 -4.04
CA ALA A 281 9.45 13.13 -5.13
C ALA A 281 9.10 14.58 -4.74
N LEU A 282 8.62 14.82 -3.52
CA LEU A 282 8.40 16.17 -2.99
C LEU A 282 9.71 16.94 -2.79
N SER A 283 10.71 16.31 -2.17
CA SER A 283 12.02 16.92 -1.92
C SER A 283 12.78 17.26 -3.21
N GLU A 284 12.66 16.45 -4.26
CA GLU A 284 13.23 16.78 -5.57
C GLU A 284 12.58 18.04 -6.16
N CYS A 285 11.26 18.23 -5.98
CA CYS A 285 10.57 19.46 -6.38
C CYS A 285 11.05 20.68 -5.59
N ASP A 286 11.34 20.52 -4.29
CA ASP A 286 11.90 21.59 -3.46
C ASP A 286 13.27 22.06 -3.98
N GLY A 287 14.04 21.18 -4.62
CA GLY A 287 15.29 21.51 -5.29
C GLY A 287 15.10 22.47 -6.48
N PHE A 288 13.96 22.43 -7.16
CA PHE A 288 13.62 23.33 -8.28
C PHE A 288 12.98 24.64 -7.82
N THR A 289 12.05 24.57 -6.84
CA THR A 289 11.34 25.76 -6.33
C THR A 289 12.13 26.55 -5.28
N GLY A 290 13.19 25.94 -4.73
CA GLY A 290 13.98 26.53 -3.64
C GLY A 290 13.25 26.50 -2.29
N THR A 291 13.89 27.09 -1.28
CA THR A 291 13.42 27.06 0.10
C THR A 291 12.37 28.11 0.45
N THR A 292 12.15 29.11 -0.41
CA THR A 292 11.19 30.19 -0.16
C THR A 292 9.74 29.65 -0.23
N PRO A 293 8.96 29.68 0.86
CA PRO A 293 7.63 29.08 0.92
C PRO A 293 6.66 29.63 -0.12
N SER A 294 6.63 30.96 -0.31
CA SER A 294 5.74 31.63 -1.27
C SER A 294 6.04 31.24 -2.73
N VAL A 295 7.30 30.98 -3.08
CA VAL A 295 7.66 30.49 -4.42
C VAL A 295 7.07 29.08 -4.64
N GLY A 296 7.23 28.19 -3.68
CA GLY A 296 6.65 26.84 -3.76
C GLY A 296 5.12 26.84 -3.76
N ALA A 297 4.49 27.79 -3.07
CA ALA A 297 3.04 27.98 -3.08
C ALA A 297 2.49 28.40 -4.46
N HIS A 298 3.34 28.91 -5.36
CA HIS A 298 3.00 29.28 -6.74
C HIS A 298 3.75 28.44 -7.79
N ALA A 299 4.29 27.28 -7.40
CA ALA A 299 5.02 26.40 -8.31
C ALA A 299 4.22 26.05 -9.56
N GLU A 300 4.89 25.95 -10.69
CA GLU A 300 4.31 25.55 -11.97
C GLU A 300 4.62 24.06 -12.28
N VAL A 301 3.96 23.49 -13.29
CA VAL A 301 4.10 22.08 -13.66
C VAL A 301 5.56 21.67 -13.87
N ASN A 302 6.35 22.53 -14.51
CA ASN A 302 7.76 22.23 -14.80
C ASN A 302 8.61 22.11 -13.53
N ASP A 303 8.23 22.81 -12.47
CA ASP A 303 8.95 22.81 -11.20
C ASP A 303 8.71 21.54 -10.38
N ILE A 304 7.61 20.84 -10.66
CA ILE A 304 7.16 19.69 -9.86
C ILE A 304 7.05 18.39 -10.66
N GLN A 305 7.78 18.26 -11.76
CA GLN A 305 7.75 17.07 -12.61
C GLN A 305 8.00 15.74 -11.88
N PRO A 306 8.92 15.64 -10.90
CA PRO A 306 9.09 14.41 -10.12
C PRO A 306 7.80 14.00 -9.38
N PHE A 307 7.09 14.98 -8.82
CA PHE A 307 5.85 14.69 -8.08
C PHE A 307 4.66 14.43 -9.02
N VAL A 308 4.59 15.09 -10.18
CA VAL A 308 3.61 14.76 -11.23
C VAL A 308 3.73 13.29 -11.63
N LYS A 309 4.94 12.81 -11.92
CA LYS A 309 5.19 11.40 -12.28
C LYS A 309 4.79 10.42 -11.16
N TYR A 310 5.01 10.80 -9.91
CA TYR A 310 4.57 10.00 -8.77
C TYR A 310 3.04 9.90 -8.71
N ILE A 311 2.32 10.99 -8.93
CA ILE A 311 0.84 11.00 -8.98
C ILE A 311 0.32 10.22 -10.19
N GLU A 312 0.96 10.33 -11.35
CA GLU A 312 0.65 9.52 -12.53
C GLU A 312 0.75 8.02 -12.21
N TYR A 313 1.84 7.60 -11.58
CA TYR A 313 2.02 6.22 -11.11
C TYR A 313 0.89 5.77 -10.17
N CYS A 314 0.50 6.60 -9.20
CA CYS A 314 -0.61 6.30 -8.29
C CYS A 314 -1.96 6.17 -9.02
N ILE A 315 -2.24 7.05 -10.01
CA ILE A 315 -3.47 7.00 -10.82
C ILE A 315 -3.48 5.74 -11.69
N GLU A 316 -2.37 5.40 -12.35
CA GLU A 316 -2.25 4.18 -13.15
C GLU A 316 -2.53 2.93 -12.32
N ASN A 317 -1.95 2.83 -11.13
CA ASN A 317 -2.18 1.70 -10.22
C ASN A 317 -3.65 1.59 -9.82
N SER A 318 -4.27 2.70 -9.45
CA SER A 318 -5.70 2.71 -9.10
C SER A 318 -6.60 2.30 -10.25
N LEU A 319 -6.35 2.80 -11.46
CA LEU A 319 -7.11 2.41 -12.66
C LEU A 319 -6.95 0.92 -12.97
N ASN A 320 -5.73 0.37 -12.84
CA ASN A 320 -5.49 -1.06 -13.02
C ASN A 320 -6.26 -1.91 -12.00
N ILE A 321 -6.33 -1.50 -10.73
CA ILE A 321 -7.13 -2.16 -9.69
C ILE A 321 -8.62 -2.11 -10.08
N CYS A 322 -9.12 -0.97 -10.53
CA CYS A 322 -10.49 -0.79 -10.98
C CYS A 322 -10.85 -1.68 -12.18
N ILE A 323 -9.96 -1.76 -13.17
CA ILE A 323 -10.12 -2.61 -14.36
C ILE A 323 -10.13 -4.10 -13.97
N LYS A 324 -9.23 -4.53 -13.07
CA LYS A 324 -9.23 -5.90 -12.54
C LYS A 324 -10.55 -6.20 -11.84
N ALA A 325 -11.01 -5.29 -10.96
CA ALA A 325 -12.29 -5.45 -10.27
C ALA A 325 -13.46 -5.58 -11.21
N ALA A 326 -13.55 -4.72 -12.23
CA ALA A 326 -14.63 -4.75 -13.23
C ALA A 326 -14.67 -6.05 -14.03
N LYS A 327 -13.51 -6.68 -14.25
CA LYS A 327 -13.39 -7.98 -14.91
C LYS A 327 -13.66 -9.17 -13.95
N GLY A 328 -14.01 -8.92 -12.69
CA GLY A 328 -14.21 -9.96 -11.68
C GLY A 328 -12.93 -10.64 -11.20
N GLN A 329 -11.76 -10.07 -11.54
CA GLN A 329 -10.46 -10.59 -11.10
C GLN A 329 -10.19 -10.23 -9.64
N SER A 330 -9.23 -10.93 -9.00
CA SER A 330 -8.76 -10.54 -7.68
C SER A 330 -8.11 -9.15 -7.74
N ILE A 331 -8.47 -8.30 -6.78
CA ILE A 331 -7.87 -6.98 -6.56
C ILE A 331 -6.96 -6.96 -5.34
N GLU A 332 -6.79 -8.12 -4.70
CA GLU A 332 -5.83 -8.28 -3.62
C GLU A 332 -4.41 -8.22 -4.20
N GLU A 333 -3.49 -7.61 -3.50
CA GLU A 333 -2.09 -7.54 -3.94
C GLU A 333 -1.40 -8.91 -3.74
N GLU A 334 -0.31 -9.17 -4.47
CA GLU A 334 0.39 -10.47 -4.41
C GLU A 334 0.96 -10.78 -3.02
N ASP A 335 1.21 -9.78 -2.19
CA ASP A 335 1.52 -9.96 -0.76
C ASP A 335 0.34 -10.50 0.07
N ASP A 336 -0.86 -10.52 -0.49
CA ASP A 336 -2.02 -11.22 0.04
C ASP A 336 -2.04 -12.73 -0.32
N PHE A 337 -0.90 -13.31 -0.68
CA PHE A 337 -0.78 -14.77 -0.87
C PHE A 337 -1.39 -15.52 0.33
N ALA A 338 -1.15 -15.04 1.54
CA ALA A 338 -1.81 -15.54 2.74
C ALA A 338 -3.35 -15.45 2.68
N LYS A 339 -3.90 -14.42 2.02
CA LYS A 339 -5.36 -14.23 1.86
C LYS A 339 -5.95 -15.12 0.76
N GLN A 340 -5.23 -15.29 -0.35
CA GLN A 340 -5.62 -16.24 -1.40
C GLN A 340 -5.60 -17.67 -0.88
N LEU A 341 -4.62 -18.02 -0.05
CA LEU A 341 -4.56 -19.28 0.67
C LEU A 341 -5.75 -19.43 1.62
N ARG A 342 -6.17 -18.37 2.33
CA ARG A 342 -7.37 -18.40 3.20
C ARG A 342 -8.67 -18.61 2.42
N ILE A 343 -8.79 -18.04 1.22
CA ILE A 343 -9.97 -18.26 0.36
C ILE A 343 -10.00 -19.70 -0.11
N LEU A 344 -8.87 -20.25 -0.53
CA LEU A 344 -8.73 -21.65 -0.94
C LEU A 344 -8.99 -22.60 0.25
N GLU A 345 -8.50 -22.23 1.43
CA GLU A 345 -8.74 -22.95 2.69
C GLU A 345 -10.24 -22.95 3.06
N ARG A 346 -10.94 -21.80 2.95
CA ARG A 346 -12.39 -21.73 3.19
C ARG A 346 -13.18 -22.60 2.23
N GLN A 347 -12.82 -22.63 0.95
CA GLN A 347 -13.44 -23.50 -0.03
C GLN A 347 -13.25 -24.98 0.33
N LYS A 348 -12.02 -25.37 0.69
CA LYS A 348 -11.74 -26.75 1.14
C LYS A 348 -12.44 -27.09 2.46
N ARG A 349 -12.58 -26.15 3.39
CA ARG A 349 -13.34 -26.35 4.64
C ARG A 349 -14.85 -26.53 4.38
N GLN A 350 -15.41 -25.81 3.40
CA GLN A 350 -16.80 -26.02 2.99
C GLN A 350 -16.99 -27.41 2.39
N ASP A 351 -16.08 -27.87 1.55
CA ASP A 351 -16.10 -29.21 0.97
C ASP A 351 -16.00 -30.31 2.04
N LEU A 352 -15.25 -30.08 3.12
CA LEU A 352 -15.15 -30.99 4.28
C LEU A 352 -16.38 -30.93 5.21
N ALA A 353 -16.95 -29.71 5.38
CA ALA A 353 -18.18 -29.56 6.22
C ALA A 353 -19.41 -30.17 5.55
N GLU A 354 -19.41 -30.31 4.22
CA GLU A 354 -20.46 -30.99 3.45
C GLU A 354 -20.32 -32.53 3.41
N GLY A 355 -19.45 -33.11 4.24
CA GLY A 355 -19.40 -34.55 4.49
C GLY A 355 -18.71 -35.40 3.43
N LYS A 356 -17.87 -34.80 2.60
CA LYS A 356 -17.22 -35.49 1.46
C LYS A 356 -15.98 -36.32 1.78
N SER A 357 -15.37 -36.19 2.98
CA SER A 357 -14.42 -37.18 3.51
C SER A 357 -14.03 -36.88 4.96
N LYS A 358 -13.85 -37.96 5.77
CA LYS A 358 -13.09 -37.88 7.04
C LYS A 358 -11.62 -37.80 6.66
N ALA A 359 -10.97 -36.66 6.91
CA ALA A 359 -9.54 -36.57 6.73
C ALA A 359 -8.82 -37.42 7.78
N ILE A 360 -7.95 -38.29 7.32
CA ILE A 360 -7.04 -39.12 8.13
C ILE A 360 -5.62 -38.67 7.86
N PHE A 361 -4.64 -39.08 8.67
CA PHE A 361 -3.24 -38.85 8.41
C PHE A 361 -2.88 -39.20 6.95
N SER A 362 -2.32 -38.24 6.25
CA SER A 362 -1.84 -38.43 4.89
C SER A 362 -0.69 -37.44 4.60
N ALA A 363 0.13 -37.75 3.61
CA ALA A 363 1.18 -36.81 3.15
C ALA A 363 0.62 -35.45 2.75
N ASP A 364 -0.56 -35.44 2.13
CA ASP A 364 -1.24 -34.19 1.75
C ASP A 364 -1.61 -33.33 2.96
N GLU A 365 -2.08 -33.95 4.05
CA GLU A 365 -2.37 -33.23 5.30
C GLU A 365 -1.11 -32.70 5.97
N VAL A 366 -0.01 -33.47 5.96
CA VAL A 366 1.29 -32.97 6.44
C VAL A 366 1.73 -31.74 5.64
N TRP A 367 1.58 -31.77 4.31
CA TRP A 367 1.86 -30.61 3.46
C TRP A 367 0.95 -29.43 3.75
N ASN A 368 -0.34 -29.67 3.94
CA ASN A 368 -1.30 -28.62 4.29
C ASN A 368 -0.92 -27.93 5.61
N ILE A 369 -0.55 -28.73 6.63
CA ILE A 369 -0.15 -28.20 7.93
C ILE A 369 1.17 -27.45 7.84
N LEU A 370 2.15 -27.92 7.02
CA LEU A 370 3.37 -27.18 6.73
C LEU A 370 3.06 -25.82 6.13
N GLU A 371 2.25 -25.78 5.08
CA GLU A 371 1.97 -24.57 4.29
C GLU A 371 1.07 -23.59 5.04
N TYR A 372 0.03 -24.07 5.72
CA TYR A 372 -1.01 -23.20 6.27
C TYR A 372 -0.84 -22.89 7.76
N VAL A 373 -0.05 -23.67 8.47
CA VAL A 373 0.15 -23.50 9.92
C VAL A 373 1.61 -23.24 10.25
N PHE A 374 2.49 -24.16 9.93
CA PHE A 374 3.85 -24.20 10.44
C PHE A 374 4.73 -23.10 9.82
N PHE A 375 4.79 -22.99 8.49
CA PHE A 375 5.62 -21.97 7.83
C PHE A 375 5.16 -20.53 8.08
N PRO A 376 3.88 -20.19 8.07
CA PRO A 376 3.44 -18.84 8.42
C PRO A 376 3.86 -18.41 9.83
N ILE A 377 3.72 -19.31 10.81
CA ILE A 377 4.12 -19.07 12.20
C ILE A 377 5.64 -18.94 12.29
N SER A 378 6.39 -19.88 11.71
CA SER A 378 7.86 -19.88 11.71
C SER A 378 8.44 -18.62 11.07
N LYS A 379 7.83 -18.13 10.01
CA LYS A 379 8.22 -16.88 9.34
C LYS A 379 8.09 -15.67 10.27
N GLU A 380 6.99 -15.58 11.02
CA GLU A 380 6.81 -14.50 12.00
C GLU A 380 7.77 -14.62 13.20
N PHE A 381 8.08 -15.84 13.60
CA PHE A 381 9.12 -16.09 14.60
C PHE A 381 10.48 -15.63 14.12
N ASN A 382 10.89 -15.98 12.90
CA ASN A 382 12.15 -15.53 12.31
C ASN A 382 12.25 -14.00 12.26
N LYS A 383 11.23 -13.31 11.81
CA LYS A 383 11.19 -11.83 11.82
C LYS A 383 11.40 -11.26 13.24
N THR A 384 10.80 -11.91 14.25
CA THR A 384 10.93 -11.48 15.64
C THR A 384 12.37 -11.68 16.12
N ILE A 385 12.99 -12.81 15.79
CA ILE A 385 14.36 -13.14 16.15
C ILE A 385 15.35 -12.21 15.46
N GLU A 386 15.21 -11.98 14.16
CA GLU A 386 16.04 -11.07 13.38
C GLU A 386 16.01 -9.66 13.96
N LYS A 387 14.82 -9.13 14.24
CA LYS A 387 14.64 -7.82 14.84
C LYS A 387 15.25 -7.73 16.25
N THR A 388 15.07 -8.77 17.06
CA THR A 388 15.66 -8.84 18.40
C THR A 388 17.20 -8.84 18.31
N ALA A 389 17.72 -9.63 17.39
CA ALA A 389 19.16 -9.72 17.18
C ALA A 389 19.78 -8.43 16.66
N GLU A 390 19.08 -7.71 15.80
CA GLU A 390 19.50 -6.38 15.32
C GLU A 390 19.59 -5.39 16.46
N ILE A 391 18.55 -5.28 17.30
CA ILE A 391 18.46 -4.31 18.41
C ILE A 391 19.54 -4.59 19.49
N PHE A 392 19.70 -5.84 19.88
CA PHE A 392 20.65 -6.24 20.92
C PHE A 392 22.00 -6.73 20.38
N SER A 393 22.19 -6.70 19.06
CA SER A 393 23.43 -7.07 18.37
C SER A 393 23.98 -8.44 18.81
N PHE A 394 23.12 -9.47 18.85
CA PHE A 394 23.56 -10.83 19.16
C PHE A 394 24.60 -11.30 18.13
N SER A 395 25.66 -11.97 18.60
CA SER A 395 26.75 -12.41 17.75
C SER A 395 26.45 -13.72 17.02
N GLN A 396 25.54 -14.51 17.55
CA GLN A 396 25.13 -15.78 16.99
C GLN A 396 23.60 -15.89 17.00
N ILE A 397 23.05 -16.18 15.82
CA ILE A 397 21.62 -16.36 15.59
C ILE A 397 21.48 -17.68 14.84
N GLN A 398 20.67 -18.57 15.38
CA GLN A 398 20.33 -19.81 14.72
C GLN A 398 18.81 -20.01 14.79
N SER A 399 18.22 -20.38 13.67
CA SER A 399 16.85 -20.88 13.63
C SER A 399 16.76 -22.02 12.63
N PHE A 400 16.06 -23.06 12.99
CA PHE A 400 15.85 -24.19 12.09
C PHE A 400 14.46 -24.79 12.26
N CYS A 401 13.93 -25.20 11.13
CA CYS A 401 12.73 -25.99 11.02
C CYS A 401 13.10 -27.42 10.65
N GLN A 402 12.46 -28.40 11.26
CA GLN A 402 12.72 -29.80 10.89
C GLN A 402 11.45 -30.66 10.99
N LEU A 403 11.41 -31.68 10.17
CA LEU A 403 10.39 -32.72 10.14
C LEU A 403 10.98 -34.01 10.68
N SER A 404 10.34 -34.66 11.64
CA SER A 404 10.83 -35.87 12.24
C SER A 404 9.86 -37.07 12.04
N LYS A 405 10.41 -38.25 11.89
CA LYS A 405 9.68 -39.54 11.89
C LYS A 405 9.41 -40.06 13.28
N THR A 406 9.82 -39.35 14.32
CA THR A 406 9.55 -39.67 15.73
C THR A 406 8.78 -38.51 16.35
N LYS A 407 8.21 -38.71 17.55
CA LYS A 407 7.58 -37.62 18.31
C LYS A 407 8.60 -36.67 18.96
N ASN A 408 9.88 -36.98 18.85
CA ASN A 408 10.99 -36.16 19.33
C ASN A 408 11.67 -35.48 18.16
N LYS A 409 12.44 -34.44 18.44
CA LYS A 409 13.21 -33.72 17.40
C LYS A 409 14.45 -34.46 16.88
N ASP A 410 14.87 -35.54 17.57
CA ASP A 410 16.08 -36.28 17.24
C ASP A 410 15.97 -36.96 15.87
N GLY A 411 17.01 -36.81 15.03
CA GLY A 411 17.06 -37.40 13.69
C GLY A 411 16.13 -36.74 12.68
N GLY A 412 15.66 -35.52 12.92
CA GLY A 412 14.82 -34.79 12.00
C GLY A 412 15.56 -34.32 10.75
N LEU A 413 14.83 -34.23 9.64
CA LEU A 413 15.28 -33.64 8.39
C LEU A 413 15.04 -32.12 8.45
N GLY A 414 16.11 -31.34 8.27
CA GLY A 414 15.99 -29.87 8.19
C GLY A 414 15.11 -29.43 7.00
N LEU A 415 14.13 -28.62 7.29
CA LEU A 415 13.24 -28.03 6.31
C LEU A 415 13.79 -26.64 5.97
N GLY A 416 14.56 -26.55 4.89
CA GLY A 416 14.78 -25.28 4.22
C GLY A 416 13.50 -24.81 3.53
N MET A 417 13.59 -24.06 2.44
CA MET A 417 12.43 -23.82 1.57
C MET A 417 12.07 -25.15 0.84
N VAL A 418 11.13 -25.87 1.42
CA VAL A 418 10.61 -27.12 0.84
C VAL A 418 9.26 -26.83 0.19
N TYR A 419 9.12 -27.26 -1.06
CA TYR A 419 7.90 -27.07 -1.83
C TYR A 419 7.18 -28.41 -2.04
N ARG A 420 5.85 -28.37 -2.09
CA ARG A 420 4.99 -29.53 -2.29
C ARG A 420 5.27 -30.34 -3.55
N ASN A 421 5.83 -29.71 -4.57
CA ASN A 421 6.24 -30.36 -5.82
C ASN A 421 7.68 -30.88 -5.82
N THR A 422 8.28 -31.04 -4.63
CA THR A 422 9.64 -31.58 -4.52
C THR A 422 9.71 -33.02 -5.06
N THR A 423 10.76 -33.29 -5.81
CA THR A 423 11.11 -34.65 -6.27
C THR A 423 12.16 -35.32 -5.40
N ASN A 424 12.60 -34.67 -4.31
CA ASN A 424 13.61 -35.21 -3.41
C ASN A 424 13.04 -36.40 -2.62
N PRO A 425 13.54 -37.65 -2.83
CA PRO A 425 13.00 -38.86 -2.22
C PRO A 425 13.06 -38.81 -0.69
N GLN A 426 14.09 -38.19 -0.12
CA GLN A 426 14.28 -38.09 1.31
C GLN A 426 13.20 -37.21 1.96
N ILE A 427 12.87 -36.06 1.33
CA ILE A 427 11.80 -35.18 1.83
C ILE A 427 10.45 -35.89 1.74
N ILE A 428 10.18 -36.54 0.61
CA ILE A 428 8.93 -37.28 0.39
C ILE A 428 8.77 -38.38 1.46
N ASP A 429 9.84 -39.11 1.77
CA ASP A 429 9.83 -40.17 2.77
C ASP A 429 9.58 -39.61 4.19
N TYR A 430 10.16 -38.44 4.54
CA TYR A 430 9.90 -37.81 5.82
C TYR A 430 8.45 -37.27 5.91
N VAL A 431 7.89 -36.70 4.86
CA VAL A 431 6.51 -36.23 4.83
C VAL A 431 5.52 -37.43 4.98
N ASN A 432 5.76 -38.51 4.27
CA ASN A 432 4.90 -39.72 4.33
C ASN A 432 4.91 -40.40 5.72
N ASN A 433 5.99 -40.22 6.47
CA ASN A 433 6.19 -40.88 7.78
C ASN A 433 6.33 -39.88 8.92
N ALA A 434 5.84 -38.66 8.74
CA ALA A 434 5.96 -37.59 9.74
C ALA A 434 5.24 -37.95 11.05
N LYS A 435 5.93 -37.72 12.17
CA LYS A 435 5.36 -37.82 13.51
C LYS A 435 5.43 -36.48 14.26
N SER A 436 6.31 -35.58 13.86
CA SER A 436 6.39 -34.24 14.43
C SER A 436 7.05 -33.23 13.47
N MET A 437 6.72 -31.97 13.67
CA MET A 437 7.40 -30.79 13.10
C MET A 437 7.92 -29.93 14.23
N TRP A 438 9.13 -29.38 14.07
CA TRP A 438 9.80 -28.59 15.09
C TRP A 438 10.34 -27.29 14.48
N TYR A 439 10.11 -26.22 15.20
CA TYR A 439 10.82 -24.94 15.05
C TYR A 439 11.65 -24.72 16.31
N GLU A 440 12.91 -24.39 16.17
CA GLU A 440 13.79 -24.01 17.26
C GLU A 440 14.58 -22.77 16.85
N CYS A 441 14.76 -21.85 17.79
CA CYS A 441 15.63 -20.71 17.59
C CYS A 441 16.51 -20.49 18.84
N GLU A 442 17.71 -19.97 18.58
CA GLU A 442 18.70 -19.63 19.58
C GLU A 442 19.31 -18.27 19.26
N LEU A 443 19.39 -17.42 20.27
CA LEU A 443 20.11 -16.13 20.28
C LEU A 443 21.21 -16.22 21.32
N MET A 444 22.46 -16.02 20.95
CA MET A 444 23.61 -16.17 21.83
C MET A 444 24.51 -14.95 21.79
N ASN A 445 25.05 -14.61 22.96
CA ASN A 445 26.12 -13.64 23.14
C ASN A 445 25.78 -12.24 22.59
N PRO A 446 24.90 -11.46 23.25
CA PRO A 446 24.67 -10.07 22.88
C PRO A 446 25.96 -9.25 23.07
N ARG A 447 26.16 -8.22 22.24
CA ARG A 447 27.34 -7.34 22.37
C ARG A 447 27.20 -6.40 23.54
N HIS A 448 28.37 -6.02 24.12
CA HIS A 448 28.45 -4.98 25.15
C HIS A 448 27.54 -3.76 24.82
N PRO A 449 26.77 -3.21 25.79
CA PRO A 449 26.93 -3.36 27.27
C PRO A 449 26.11 -4.48 27.91
N TYR A 450 25.49 -5.36 27.15
CA TYR A 450 24.63 -6.43 27.64
C TYR A 450 25.46 -7.62 28.22
N ALA A 451 24.78 -8.53 28.91
CA ALA A 451 25.43 -9.68 29.53
C ALA A 451 26.12 -10.58 28.47
N VAL A 452 27.37 -10.93 28.71
CA VAL A 452 28.10 -11.94 27.95
C VAL A 452 27.62 -13.32 28.41
N ASP A 453 27.63 -14.32 27.50
CA ASP A 453 27.17 -15.69 27.75
C ASP A 453 25.65 -15.82 27.96
N THR A 454 24.89 -14.91 27.40
CA THR A 454 23.43 -15.00 27.41
C THR A 454 22.94 -15.85 26.23
N GLU A 455 22.15 -16.87 26.54
CA GLU A 455 21.47 -17.73 25.57
C GLU A 455 19.95 -17.61 25.76
N ILE A 456 19.24 -17.33 24.67
CA ILE A 456 17.77 -17.37 24.63
C ILE A 456 17.37 -18.45 23.62
N LYS A 457 16.68 -19.48 24.13
CA LYS A 457 16.23 -20.61 23.33
C LYS A 457 14.74 -20.77 23.40
N LYS A 458 14.08 -20.90 22.25
CA LYS A 458 12.63 -21.12 22.16
C LYS A 458 12.31 -22.20 21.13
N GLN A 459 11.23 -22.94 21.40
CA GLN A 459 10.75 -24.04 20.58
C GLN A 459 9.24 -23.93 20.35
N PHE A 460 8.81 -24.42 19.18
CA PHE A 460 7.40 -24.63 18.82
C PHE A 460 7.32 -25.90 18.01
N TYR A 461 6.30 -26.72 18.26
CA TYR A 461 6.16 -27.98 17.54
C TYR A 461 4.71 -28.44 17.33
N ILE A 462 4.55 -29.34 16.35
CA ILE A 462 3.31 -30.00 15.99
C ILE A 462 3.55 -31.51 16.03
N LEU A 463 2.69 -32.25 16.69
CA LEU A 463 2.73 -33.72 16.72
C LEU A 463 1.61 -34.28 15.86
N PHE A 464 1.90 -35.34 15.10
CA PHE A 464 0.95 -36.04 14.25
C PHE A 464 0.51 -37.36 14.88
N PHE A 465 -0.80 -37.59 14.81
CA PHE A 465 -1.49 -38.82 15.23
C PHE A 465 -2.30 -39.38 14.06
N ASP A 466 -2.97 -40.50 14.22
CA ASP A 466 -3.63 -41.17 13.09
C ASP A 466 -4.87 -40.41 12.59
N ASP A 467 -5.59 -39.70 13.46
CA ASP A 467 -6.86 -39.02 13.19
C ASP A 467 -6.85 -37.52 13.50
N HIS A 468 -5.78 -37.01 14.10
CA HIS A 468 -5.62 -35.59 14.47
C HIS A 468 -4.15 -35.20 14.54
N TYR A 469 -3.89 -33.89 14.70
CA TYR A 469 -2.58 -33.36 15.04
C TYR A 469 -2.70 -32.42 16.24
N PHE A 470 -1.65 -32.34 17.04
CA PHE A 470 -1.57 -31.53 18.26
C PHE A 470 -0.61 -30.36 18.05
N VAL A 471 -1.05 -29.16 18.40
CA VAL A 471 -0.23 -27.93 18.36
C VAL A 471 0.15 -27.57 19.79
N ASP A 472 1.45 -27.66 20.10
CA ASP A 472 2.00 -27.47 21.44
C ASP A 472 2.76 -26.14 21.59
N GLY A 473 3.05 -25.84 22.85
CA GLY A 473 3.80 -24.68 23.32
C GLY A 473 2.93 -23.53 23.80
N ILE A 474 1.76 -23.31 23.19
CA ILE A 474 0.91 -22.15 23.51
C ILE A 474 -0.57 -22.49 23.45
N LEU A 475 -1.00 -23.19 22.41
CA LEU A 475 -2.41 -23.56 22.27
C LEU A 475 -2.75 -24.80 23.08
N ASN A 476 -1.83 -25.75 23.16
CA ASN A 476 -2.05 -27.09 23.78
C ASN A 476 -3.38 -27.69 23.31
N LYS A 477 -3.56 -27.79 22.00
CA LYS A 477 -4.86 -28.12 21.41
C LYS A 477 -4.75 -29.12 20.26
N ASP A 478 -5.69 -30.10 20.27
CA ASP A 478 -5.87 -31.04 19.19
C ASP A 478 -6.71 -30.46 18.05
N PHE A 479 -6.31 -30.76 16.83
CA PHE A 479 -7.04 -30.42 15.62
C PHE A 479 -7.25 -31.69 14.77
N PRO A 480 -8.50 -32.05 14.43
CA PRO A 480 -8.71 -33.10 13.44
C PRO A 480 -8.15 -32.67 12.08
N TYR A 481 -7.63 -33.63 11.30
CA TYR A 481 -7.15 -33.34 9.96
C TYR A 481 -8.23 -32.65 9.11
N GLY A 482 -7.81 -31.72 8.24
CA GLY A 482 -8.70 -30.85 7.49
C GLY A 482 -9.25 -29.65 8.28
N LYS A 483 -8.91 -29.51 9.57
CA LYS A 483 -9.18 -28.31 10.37
C LYS A 483 -7.85 -27.70 10.83
N TYR A 484 -7.73 -26.39 10.74
CA TYR A 484 -6.49 -25.68 11.07
C TYR A 484 -6.76 -24.60 12.13
N PRO A 485 -5.73 -24.18 12.90
CA PRO A 485 -5.85 -23.05 13.80
C PRO A 485 -6.40 -21.82 13.08
N SER A 486 -7.33 -21.12 13.72
CA SER A 486 -7.82 -19.84 13.25
C SER A 486 -6.69 -18.81 13.20
N GLU A 487 -6.90 -17.70 12.50
CA GLU A 487 -5.90 -16.62 12.48
C GLU A 487 -5.69 -16.02 13.88
N GLU A 488 -6.74 -15.94 14.69
CA GLU A 488 -6.64 -15.51 16.08
C GLU A 488 -5.75 -16.46 16.90
N GLU A 489 -5.90 -17.77 16.69
CA GLU A 489 -5.07 -18.78 17.34
C GLU A 489 -3.62 -18.73 16.89
N LYS A 490 -3.37 -18.50 15.58
CA LYS A 490 -2.00 -18.29 15.05
C LYS A 490 -1.38 -17.00 15.60
N GLN A 491 -2.14 -15.91 15.65
CA GLN A 491 -1.69 -14.66 16.24
C GLN A 491 -1.41 -14.80 17.73
N LYS A 492 -2.19 -15.57 18.45
CA LYS A 492 -1.92 -15.89 19.86
C LYS A 492 -0.58 -16.59 20.03
N ILE A 493 -0.26 -17.57 19.16
CA ILE A 493 1.05 -18.23 19.17
C ILE A 493 2.18 -17.23 18.94
N VAL A 494 2.04 -16.37 17.92
CA VAL A 494 3.05 -15.38 17.58
C VAL A 494 3.21 -14.33 18.68
N SER A 495 2.11 -13.87 19.26
CA SER A 495 2.15 -12.87 20.34
C SER A 495 2.80 -13.43 21.60
N GLN A 496 2.47 -14.64 21.99
CA GLN A 496 3.08 -15.29 23.15
C GLN A 496 4.58 -15.54 22.93
N PHE A 497 4.97 -15.96 21.74
CA PHE A 497 6.39 -16.11 21.40
C PHE A 497 7.16 -14.77 21.56
N LYS A 498 6.56 -13.65 21.14
CA LYS A 498 7.15 -12.31 21.34
C LYS A 498 7.25 -11.95 22.82
N GLU A 499 6.21 -12.19 23.59
CA GLU A 499 6.20 -11.95 25.05
C GLU A 499 7.24 -12.82 25.77
N ASP A 500 7.39 -14.07 25.36
CA ASP A 500 8.39 -14.97 25.89
C ASP A 500 9.82 -14.51 25.61
N ILE A 501 10.10 -14.02 24.41
CA ILE A 501 11.38 -13.41 24.06
C ILE A 501 11.65 -12.17 24.94
N LEU A 502 10.66 -11.27 25.06
CA LEU A 502 10.79 -10.07 25.91
C LEU A 502 11.02 -10.43 27.38
N THR A 503 10.32 -11.45 27.87
CA THR A 503 10.47 -11.94 29.24
C THR A 503 11.87 -12.49 29.48
N GLU A 504 12.42 -13.25 28.56
CA GLU A 504 13.79 -13.78 28.67
C GLU A 504 14.84 -12.67 28.58
N LEU A 505 14.63 -11.70 27.67
CA LEU A 505 15.50 -10.50 27.61
C LEU A 505 15.52 -9.76 28.93
N ASN A 506 14.35 -9.47 29.51
CA ASN A 506 14.25 -8.77 30.79
C ASN A 506 14.87 -9.53 31.97
N LYS A 507 14.95 -10.87 31.90
CA LYS A 507 15.57 -11.68 32.96
C LYS A 507 17.09 -11.79 32.81
N LYS A 508 17.60 -11.76 31.58
CA LYS A 508 18.98 -12.13 31.27
C LYS A 508 19.86 -10.95 30.89
N LEU A 509 19.29 -9.85 30.46
CA LEU A 509 19.96 -8.59 30.12
C LEU A 509 19.64 -7.49 31.12
#